data_0de841c0203058ce069e683e7b309a28
#
_entry.id   0de841c0203058ce069e683e7b309a28
#
_cell.length_a   1.000
_cell.length_b   1.000
_cell.length_c   1.000
_cell.angle_alpha   90.00
_cell.angle_beta   90.00
_cell.angle_gamma   90.00
#
_symmetry.space_group_name_H-M   'P 1'
#
loop_
_entity.id
_entity.type
_entity.pdbx_description
1 polymer ?
#
loop_
_entity_poly.entity_id
_entity_poly.type
_entity_poly.pdbx_seq_one_letter_code
_entity_poly.pdbx_strand_id
1 'polypeptide(L)'
;MANDRPAVDVQLVMAFADAWNRHDIDALMSFMHDDCQFHAVAGPDLLGRSFVGRAQVREGFQLAWQTFPDAAWLDGECFVCGDHGVLESTFKGTKADGTRIEARMVDVLTFRDGKITVKNAYRKDRPAQPALR
;
A
#
# COMPACT_ATOMS: atom_id res chain seq x y z
N MET A 1 -4.75 -22.12 25.47
CA MET A 1 -4.37 -22.91 24.32
C MET A 1 -3.74 -22.01 23.28
N ALA A 2 -2.57 -22.38 22.79
CA ALA A 2 -1.89 -21.56 21.81
C ALA A 2 -2.68 -21.53 20.51
N ASN A 3 -2.76 -20.38 19.88
CA ASN A 3 -3.34 -20.22 18.56
C ASN A 3 -2.27 -20.59 17.52
N ASP A 4 -2.51 -21.66 16.76
CA ASP A 4 -1.56 -22.14 15.73
C ASP A 4 -1.53 -21.26 14.47
N ARG A 5 -2.39 -20.25 14.38
CA ARG A 5 -2.40 -19.34 13.26
C ARG A 5 -1.19 -18.42 13.29
N PRO A 6 -0.52 -18.21 12.15
CA PRO A 6 0.55 -17.23 12.09
C PRO A 6 0.03 -15.85 12.50
N ALA A 7 0.73 -15.21 13.40
CA ALA A 7 0.45 -13.84 13.76
C ALA A 7 1.22 -12.91 12.82
N VAL A 8 0.56 -11.80 12.42
CA VAL A 8 1.26 -10.73 11.70
C VAL A 8 1.95 -9.85 12.74
N ASP A 9 3.17 -9.48 12.46
CA ASP A 9 3.94 -8.58 13.29
C ASP A 9 4.45 -7.36 12.48
N VAL A 10 5.09 -6.44 13.21
CA VAL A 10 5.67 -5.23 12.61
C VAL A 10 6.68 -5.58 11.52
N GLN A 11 7.45 -6.66 11.69
CA GLN A 11 8.46 -7.06 10.71
C GLN A 11 7.83 -7.43 9.37
N LEU A 12 6.70 -8.13 9.38
CA LEU A 12 5.98 -8.45 8.15
C LEU A 12 5.51 -7.18 7.43
N VAL A 13 4.94 -6.23 8.18
CA VAL A 13 4.45 -4.98 7.60
C VAL A 13 5.59 -4.16 7.02
N MET A 14 6.73 -4.10 7.72
CA MET A 14 7.92 -3.38 7.20
C MET A 14 8.53 -4.07 5.99
N ALA A 15 8.49 -5.40 5.93
CA ALA A 15 8.93 -6.13 4.73
C ALA A 15 8.01 -5.86 3.54
N PHE A 16 6.71 -5.74 3.79
CA PHE A 16 5.73 -5.34 2.76
C PHE A 16 6.05 -3.92 2.24
N ALA A 17 6.32 -2.98 3.16
CA ALA A 17 6.72 -1.62 2.79
C ALA A 17 7.99 -1.60 1.94
N ASP A 18 8.99 -2.42 2.30
CA ASP A 18 10.23 -2.53 1.54
C ASP A 18 9.99 -3.04 0.11
N ALA A 19 9.09 -4.01 -0.06
CA ALA A 19 8.74 -4.53 -1.38
C ALA A 19 8.10 -3.44 -2.25
N TRP A 20 7.30 -2.54 -1.68
CA TRP A 20 6.78 -1.37 -2.38
C TRP A 20 7.91 -0.49 -2.91
N ASN A 21 8.91 -0.18 -2.06
CA ASN A 21 10.02 0.68 -2.44
C ASN A 21 10.93 0.03 -3.48
N ARG A 22 11.03 -1.30 -3.50
CA ARG A 22 11.79 -2.03 -4.51
C ARG A 22 11.00 -2.22 -5.81
N HIS A 23 9.73 -1.82 -5.86
CA HIS A 23 8.85 -2.05 -7.01
C HIS A 23 8.78 -3.53 -7.38
N ASP A 24 8.70 -4.40 -6.38
CA ASP A 24 8.72 -5.85 -6.56
C ASP A 24 7.31 -6.40 -6.40
N ILE A 25 6.60 -6.56 -7.52
CA ILE A 25 5.19 -6.98 -7.50
C ILE A 25 5.04 -8.41 -6.96
N ASP A 26 5.96 -9.30 -7.29
CA ASP A 26 5.86 -10.69 -6.83
C ASP A 26 6.04 -10.76 -5.31
N ALA A 27 6.99 -9.99 -4.77
CA ALA A 27 7.17 -9.89 -3.33
C ALA A 27 5.91 -9.32 -2.66
N LEU A 28 5.34 -8.25 -3.20
CA LEU A 28 4.09 -7.68 -2.66
C LEU A 28 2.98 -8.72 -2.60
N MET A 29 2.77 -9.43 -3.70
CA MET A 29 1.68 -10.40 -3.77
C MET A 29 1.90 -11.59 -2.84
N SER A 30 3.15 -11.89 -2.47
CA SER A 30 3.44 -12.96 -1.51
C SER A 30 2.88 -12.67 -0.11
N PHE A 31 2.65 -11.40 0.22
CA PHE A 31 2.06 -11.00 1.51
C PHE A 31 0.54 -10.99 1.50
N MET A 32 -0.09 -11.10 0.32
CA MET A 32 -1.53 -10.93 0.17
C MET A 32 -2.26 -12.27 0.27
N HIS A 33 -3.37 -12.24 1.01
CA HIS A 33 -4.28 -13.37 1.12
C HIS A 33 -4.96 -13.63 -0.25
N ASP A 34 -5.44 -14.87 -0.46
CA ASP A 34 -6.17 -15.21 -1.68
C ASP A 34 -7.45 -14.35 -1.84
N ASP A 35 -8.11 -14.04 -0.73
CA ASP A 35 -9.31 -13.18 -0.70
C ASP A 35 -8.94 -11.73 -0.40
N CYS A 36 -7.98 -11.17 -1.13
CA CYS A 36 -7.51 -9.83 -0.85
C CYS A 36 -8.30 -8.74 -1.59
N GLN A 37 -8.25 -7.53 -1.02
CA GLN A 37 -8.81 -6.32 -1.60
C GLN A 37 -7.83 -5.17 -1.41
N PHE A 38 -7.81 -4.28 -2.39
CA PHE A 38 -7.05 -3.04 -2.33
C PHE A 38 -7.99 -1.89 -2.67
N HIS A 39 -8.05 -0.92 -1.76
CA HIS A 39 -8.79 0.34 -1.97
C HIS A 39 -7.78 1.45 -2.14
N ALA A 40 -7.77 2.05 -3.33
CA ALA A 40 -6.80 3.09 -3.69
C ALA A 40 -7.14 4.42 -3.02
N VAL A 41 -6.19 5.36 -3.02
CA VAL A 41 -6.34 6.67 -2.37
C VAL A 41 -7.38 7.56 -3.06
N ALA A 42 -7.74 7.26 -4.30
CA ALA A 42 -8.70 8.03 -5.08
C ALA A 42 -9.57 7.11 -5.92
N GLY A 43 -10.70 7.61 -6.37
CA GLY A 43 -11.62 6.88 -7.21
C GLY A 43 -13.04 7.37 -7.03
N PRO A 44 -14.00 6.80 -7.79
CA PRO A 44 -15.36 7.30 -7.82
C PRO A 44 -16.24 6.89 -6.65
N ASP A 45 -15.82 5.88 -5.88
CA ASP A 45 -16.65 5.29 -4.83
C ASP A 45 -16.21 5.75 -3.44
N LEU A 46 -17.02 5.39 -2.43
CA LEU A 46 -16.75 5.77 -1.05
C LEU A 46 -15.36 5.32 -0.57
N LEU A 47 -14.91 4.16 -1.02
CA LEU A 47 -13.59 3.61 -0.70
C LEU A 47 -12.55 3.87 -1.79
N GLY A 48 -12.79 4.83 -2.68
CA GLY A 48 -11.94 5.04 -3.84
C GLY A 48 -12.16 3.98 -4.90
N ARG A 49 -11.14 3.73 -5.74
CA ARG A 49 -11.18 2.61 -6.67
C ARG A 49 -10.79 1.34 -5.95
N SER A 50 -11.63 0.31 -6.05
CA SER A 50 -11.41 -0.98 -5.39
C SER A 50 -10.98 -2.05 -6.39
N PHE A 51 -10.02 -2.87 -5.96
CA PHE A 51 -9.51 -4.04 -6.67
C PHE A 51 -9.80 -5.25 -5.80
N VAL A 52 -10.44 -6.28 -6.35
CA VAL A 52 -10.91 -7.43 -5.59
C VAL A 52 -10.33 -8.70 -6.19
N GLY A 53 -9.70 -9.51 -5.34
CA GLY A 53 -9.03 -10.75 -5.73
C GLY A 53 -7.60 -10.51 -6.19
N ARG A 54 -6.80 -11.59 -6.21
CA ARG A 54 -5.35 -11.49 -6.44
C ARG A 54 -5.00 -10.87 -7.79
N ALA A 55 -5.71 -11.25 -8.87
CA ALA A 55 -5.41 -10.73 -10.20
C ALA A 55 -5.64 -9.22 -10.27
N GLN A 56 -6.78 -8.74 -9.76
CA GLN A 56 -7.10 -7.32 -9.75
C GLN A 56 -6.18 -6.53 -8.80
N VAL A 57 -5.88 -7.08 -7.62
CA VAL A 57 -5.00 -6.43 -6.65
C VAL A 57 -3.60 -6.26 -7.23
N ARG A 58 -3.07 -7.29 -7.89
CA ARG A 58 -1.78 -7.20 -8.59
C ARG A 58 -1.77 -6.07 -9.60
N GLU A 59 -2.80 -5.98 -10.41
CA GLU A 59 -2.97 -4.93 -11.41
C GLU A 59 -3.02 -3.55 -10.73
N GLY A 60 -3.82 -3.43 -9.67
CA GLY A 60 -3.94 -2.17 -8.93
C GLY A 60 -2.64 -1.70 -8.30
N PHE A 61 -1.85 -2.63 -7.75
CA PHE A 61 -0.53 -2.31 -7.20
C PHE A 61 0.43 -1.81 -8.28
N GLN A 62 0.43 -2.46 -9.43
CA GLN A 62 1.29 -2.07 -10.55
C GLN A 62 0.95 -0.68 -11.10
N LEU A 63 -0.31 -0.26 -11.02
CA LEU A 63 -0.73 1.07 -11.47
C LEU A 63 0.00 2.19 -10.71
N ALA A 64 0.35 1.98 -9.45
CA ALA A 64 1.09 2.98 -8.68
C ALA A 64 2.43 3.30 -9.33
N TRP A 65 3.17 2.28 -9.75
CA TRP A 65 4.48 2.45 -10.39
C TRP A 65 4.36 2.89 -11.85
N GLN A 66 3.27 2.52 -12.53
CA GLN A 66 3.00 3.00 -13.89
C GLN A 66 2.72 4.49 -13.89
N THR A 67 1.98 4.98 -12.88
CA THR A 67 1.68 6.40 -12.73
C THR A 67 2.89 7.18 -12.24
N PHE A 68 3.66 6.59 -11.31
CA PHE A 68 4.83 7.21 -10.68
C PHE A 68 6.01 6.25 -10.76
N PRO A 69 6.76 6.26 -11.88
CA PRO A 69 7.89 5.32 -12.02
C PRO A 69 8.96 5.44 -10.94
N ASP A 70 9.07 6.61 -10.30
CA ASP A 70 10.00 6.88 -9.21
C ASP A 70 9.34 6.81 -7.82
N ALA A 71 8.16 6.20 -7.72
CA ALA A 71 7.41 6.16 -6.47
C ALA A 71 8.25 5.62 -5.31
N ALA A 72 8.20 6.33 -4.19
CA ALA A 72 8.88 5.94 -2.95
C ALA A 72 7.99 6.27 -1.75
N TRP A 73 8.08 5.43 -0.75
CA TRP A 73 7.37 5.60 0.53
C TRP A 73 8.44 5.71 1.61
N LEU A 74 8.56 6.90 2.19
CA LEU A 74 9.65 7.28 3.08
C LEU A 74 9.17 7.39 4.52
N ASP A 75 10.10 7.22 5.47
CA ASP A 75 9.85 7.41 6.89
C ASP A 75 8.68 6.57 7.39
N GLY A 76 8.69 5.28 7.04
CA GLY A 76 7.63 4.36 7.39
C GLY A 76 7.61 4.05 8.88
N GLU A 77 6.43 4.15 9.48
CA GLU A 77 6.16 3.74 10.84
C GLU A 77 4.93 2.84 10.83
N CYS A 78 4.96 1.77 11.61
CA CYS A 78 3.82 0.87 11.66
C CYS A 78 3.59 0.33 13.06
N PHE A 79 2.34 -0.07 13.30
CA PHE A 79 1.98 -0.85 14.47
C PHE A 79 0.92 -1.87 14.08
N VAL A 80 0.84 -2.93 14.85
CA VAL A 80 -0.09 -4.04 14.62
C VAL A 80 -0.84 -4.31 15.91
N CYS A 81 -2.15 -4.46 15.80
CA CYS A 81 -3.00 -4.81 16.92
C CYS A 81 -4.00 -5.88 16.44
N GLY A 82 -3.80 -7.13 16.87
CA GLY A 82 -4.66 -8.23 16.47
C GLY A 82 -4.65 -8.44 14.95
N ASP A 83 -5.82 -8.35 14.35
CA ASP A 83 -6.00 -8.54 12.91
C ASP A 83 -5.98 -7.22 12.12
N HIS A 84 -5.52 -6.14 12.73
CA HIS A 84 -5.39 -4.83 12.07
C HIS A 84 -3.99 -4.27 12.24
N GLY A 85 -3.57 -3.51 11.24
CA GLY A 85 -2.31 -2.79 11.27
C GLY A 85 -2.41 -1.46 10.55
N VAL A 86 -1.45 -0.59 10.86
CA VAL A 86 -1.33 0.73 10.25
C VAL A 86 0.11 0.90 9.78
N LEU A 87 0.27 1.34 8.55
CA LEU A 87 1.57 1.69 7.98
C LEU A 87 1.48 3.13 7.49
N GLU A 88 2.18 4.04 8.18
CA GLU A 88 2.21 5.47 7.85
C GLU A 88 3.53 5.82 7.20
N SER A 89 3.48 6.66 6.16
CA SER A 89 4.69 7.04 5.43
C SER A 89 4.47 8.35 4.67
N THR A 90 5.55 8.87 4.09
CA THR A 90 5.48 9.96 3.11
C THR A 90 5.63 9.37 1.72
N PHE A 91 4.60 9.54 0.90
CA PHE A 91 4.65 9.17 -0.51
C PHE A 91 5.30 10.27 -1.32
N LYS A 92 6.23 9.90 -2.21
CA LYS A 92 6.81 10.80 -3.22
C LYS A 92 6.76 10.12 -4.58
N GLY A 93 6.36 10.89 -5.58
CA GLY A 93 6.36 10.37 -6.95
C GLY A 93 6.26 11.48 -7.99
N THR A 94 6.73 11.18 -9.19
CA THR A 94 6.70 12.09 -10.34
C THR A 94 5.92 11.44 -11.46
N LYS A 95 4.92 12.17 -11.98
CA LYS A 95 4.15 11.71 -13.14
C LYS A 95 4.92 11.95 -14.45
N ALA A 96 4.45 11.36 -15.53
CA ALA A 96 5.06 11.48 -16.85
C ALA A 96 5.18 12.95 -17.32
N ASP A 97 4.25 13.81 -16.92
CA ASP A 97 4.27 15.24 -17.26
C ASP A 97 5.21 16.06 -16.36
N GLY A 98 5.93 15.41 -15.43
CA GLY A 98 6.83 16.07 -14.50
C GLY A 98 6.18 16.57 -13.22
N THR A 99 4.87 16.49 -13.10
CA THR A 99 4.15 16.89 -11.88
C THR A 99 4.56 15.99 -10.72
N ARG A 100 4.90 16.60 -9.57
CA ARG A 100 5.37 15.88 -8.38
C ARG A 100 4.31 15.86 -7.29
N ILE A 101 4.16 14.71 -6.66
CA ILE A 101 3.32 14.52 -5.48
C ILE A 101 4.25 14.19 -4.31
N GLU A 102 4.03 14.87 -3.19
CA GLU A 102 4.67 14.52 -1.91
C GLU A 102 3.64 14.75 -0.82
N ALA A 103 3.24 13.69 -0.14
CA ALA A 103 2.17 13.78 0.85
C ALA A 103 2.25 12.64 1.87
N ARG A 104 1.85 12.93 3.10
CA ARG A 104 1.70 11.88 4.12
C ARG A 104 0.52 10.99 3.76
N MET A 105 0.71 9.72 4.01
CA MET A 105 -0.33 8.73 3.77
C MET A 105 -0.30 7.64 4.83
N VAL A 106 -1.37 6.89 4.88
CA VAL A 106 -1.49 5.73 5.75
C VAL A 106 -2.19 4.62 5.00
N ASP A 107 -1.70 3.39 5.19
CA ASP A 107 -2.42 2.18 4.82
C ASP A 107 -3.02 1.59 6.09
N VAL A 108 -4.33 1.36 6.07
CA VAL A 108 -5.00 0.58 7.10
C VAL A 108 -5.12 -0.85 6.57
N LEU A 109 -4.52 -1.78 7.29
CA LEU A 109 -4.38 -3.16 6.87
C LEU A 109 -5.25 -4.06 7.73
N THR A 110 -5.86 -5.06 7.10
CA THR A 110 -6.54 -6.16 7.79
C THR A 110 -5.83 -7.46 7.47
N PHE A 111 -5.67 -8.31 8.47
CA PHE A 111 -4.92 -9.56 8.35
C PHE A 111 -5.82 -10.77 8.59
N ARG A 112 -5.52 -11.86 7.90
CA ARG A 112 -6.12 -13.17 8.13
C ARG A 112 -5.12 -14.26 7.75
N ASP A 113 -4.95 -15.25 8.63
CA ASP A 113 -4.06 -16.40 8.40
C ASP A 113 -2.63 -15.98 8.03
N GLY A 114 -2.12 -14.94 8.70
CA GLY A 114 -0.76 -14.45 8.47
C GLY A 114 -0.56 -13.65 7.19
N LYS A 115 -1.63 -13.28 6.51
CA LYS A 115 -1.61 -12.56 5.24
C LYS A 115 -2.46 -11.31 5.32
N ILE A 116 -2.24 -10.39 4.38
CA ILE A 116 -3.02 -9.14 4.27
C ILE A 116 -4.26 -9.44 3.42
N THR A 117 -5.45 -9.21 4.00
CA THR A 117 -6.70 -9.35 3.28
C THR A 117 -7.20 -8.03 2.72
N VAL A 118 -6.91 -6.91 3.40
CA VAL A 118 -7.31 -5.59 2.92
C VAL A 118 -6.15 -4.63 3.07
N LYS A 119 -5.85 -3.90 2.00
CA LYS A 119 -4.99 -2.72 2.01
C LYS A 119 -5.86 -1.53 1.64
N ASN A 120 -6.13 -0.68 2.62
CA ASN A 120 -6.96 0.50 2.43
C ASN A 120 -6.10 1.75 2.58
N ALA A 121 -5.85 2.44 1.46
CA ALA A 121 -4.89 3.53 1.40
C ALA A 121 -5.60 4.88 1.53
N TYR A 122 -5.04 5.73 2.38
CA TYR A 122 -5.47 7.13 2.56
C TYR A 122 -4.27 8.03 2.36
N ARG A 123 -4.47 9.15 1.70
CA ARG A 123 -3.39 10.11 1.47
C ARG A 123 -3.92 11.52 1.70
N LYS A 124 -3.09 12.36 2.35
CA LYS A 124 -3.41 13.77 2.49
C LYS A 124 -3.52 14.40 1.12
N ASP A 125 -4.65 15.05 0.85
CA ASP A 125 -4.86 15.75 -0.40
C ASP A 125 -4.25 17.16 -0.28
N ARG A 126 -3.28 17.42 -1.13
CA ARG A 126 -2.62 18.73 -1.19
C ARG A 126 -2.25 19.03 -2.64
N PRO A 127 -2.09 20.32 -2.99
CA PRO A 127 -1.73 20.66 -4.36
C PRO A 127 -0.44 19.98 -4.79
N ALA A 128 -0.43 19.49 -6.03
CA ALA A 128 0.77 18.91 -6.63
C ALA A 128 1.86 19.98 -6.75
N GLN A 129 3.11 19.56 -6.63
CA GLN A 129 4.25 20.44 -6.80
C GLN A 129 4.60 20.57 -8.29
N PRO A 130 5.09 21.74 -8.73
CA PRO A 130 5.49 21.89 -10.13
C PRO A 130 6.68 20.99 -10.45
N ALA A 131 6.82 20.68 -11.74
CA ALA A 131 7.95 19.92 -12.24
C ALA A 131 9.27 20.64 -11.91
N LEU A 132 10.30 19.86 -11.63
CA LEU A 132 11.65 20.41 -11.50
C LEU A 132 12.16 20.86 -12.86
N ARG A 133 12.82 22.00 -12.89
CA ARG A 133 13.44 22.54 -14.10
C ARG A 133 14.86 22.02 -14.26
#